data_b6a0a8a481975e826ba65119e96cfd15
#
_entry.id   b6a0a8a481975e826ba65119e96cfd15
#
_cell.length_a   1.000
_cell.length_b   1.000
_cell.length_c   1.000
_cell.angle_alpha   90.00
_cell.angle_beta   90.00
_cell.angle_gamma   90.00
#
_symmetry.space_group_name_H-M   'P 1'
#
loop_
_entity.id
_entity.type
_entity.pdbx_description
1 polymer ?
#
loop_
_entity_poly.entity_id
_entity_poly.type
_entity_poly.pdbx_seq_one_letter_code
_entity_poly.pdbx_strand_id
1 'polypeptide(L)'
;MNDRVIQMKGYAQRTSNEWPAVGLSVPAWLSDYSNGLVVKGNGNLVRWMHVTPWKQDVESCDRVGLIQAMPAGDSEKDRTGRQWDQRTELMRDAIIYNRNNPSILFYECGNKGISREHMIEMKAIRDQYDPFGGRAIGSREMLDIREAEYGGEMLYINKSEHHPMWATEYCRDEGLRKYWDEYSYPF
;
A
#
# COMPACT_ATOMS: atom_id res chain seq x y z
N MET A 1 -14.11 -11.12 -1.39
CA MET A 1 -14.01 -10.82 0.04
C MET A 1 -15.34 -11.16 0.70
N ASN A 2 -15.34 -12.00 1.72
CA ASN A 2 -16.56 -12.49 2.36
C ASN A 2 -17.58 -13.03 1.35
N ASP A 3 -17.12 -13.89 0.42
CA ASP A 3 -17.88 -14.50 -0.68
C ASP A 3 -18.55 -13.53 -1.66
N ARG A 4 -18.09 -12.28 -1.66
CA ARG A 4 -18.55 -11.26 -2.62
C ARG A 4 -17.42 -10.77 -3.51
N VAL A 5 -17.74 -10.53 -4.77
CA VAL A 5 -16.87 -9.80 -5.69
C VAL A 5 -16.89 -8.33 -5.31
N ILE A 6 -15.71 -7.73 -5.14
CA ILE A 6 -15.58 -6.30 -4.83
C ILE A 6 -14.75 -5.66 -5.93
N GLN A 7 -15.23 -4.57 -6.47
CA GLN A 7 -14.44 -3.70 -7.31
C GLN A 7 -13.65 -2.73 -6.43
N MET A 8 -12.31 -2.79 -6.53
CA MET A 8 -11.44 -1.88 -5.81
C MET A 8 -11.46 -0.49 -6.46
N LYS A 9 -11.74 0.52 -5.65
CA LYS A 9 -11.70 1.93 -6.01
C LYS A 9 -10.95 2.67 -4.92
N GLY A 10 -9.74 3.09 -5.21
CA GLY A 10 -8.87 3.58 -4.15
C GLY A 10 -8.09 4.81 -4.48
N TYR A 11 -7.40 5.25 -3.46
CA TYR A 11 -6.47 6.36 -3.50
C TYR A 11 -5.13 5.90 -2.96
N ALA A 12 -4.06 6.35 -3.62
CA ALA A 12 -2.74 6.28 -3.06
C ALA A 12 -2.55 7.53 -2.18
N GLN A 13 -2.24 7.33 -0.91
CA GLN A 13 -2.00 8.45 -0.01
C GLN A 13 -0.80 8.16 0.90
N ARG A 14 -0.25 9.21 1.43
CA ARG A 14 0.81 9.13 2.43
C ARG A 14 0.21 9.17 3.82
N THR A 15 0.91 8.61 4.79
CA THR A 15 0.50 8.74 6.17
C THR A 15 0.72 10.19 6.61
N SER A 16 -0.28 10.81 7.15
CA SER A 16 -0.16 12.01 7.97
C SER A 16 0.34 13.30 7.33
N ASN A 17 0.39 13.40 6.08
CA ASN A 17 1.48 14.15 5.61
C ASN A 17 1.28 15.61 5.40
N GLU A 18 0.17 16.15 5.58
CA GLU A 18 0.04 17.55 5.10
C GLU A 18 -0.92 18.36 5.92
N TRP A 19 -0.94 18.03 7.22
CA TRP A 19 -1.65 18.84 8.19
C TRP A 19 -0.64 19.76 8.93
N PRO A 20 -0.49 21.01 8.51
CA PRO A 20 0.59 21.88 8.98
C PRO A 20 0.66 22.05 10.49
N ALA A 21 -0.47 21.94 11.16
CA ALA A 21 -0.55 22.12 12.61
C ALA A 21 -0.12 20.87 13.43
N VAL A 22 -0.13 19.69 12.83
CA VAL A 22 0.12 18.43 13.54
C VAL A 22 1.31 17.64 13.02
N GLY A 23 1.86 18.02 11.89
CA GLY A 23 3.01 17.36 11.27
C GLY A 23 2.73 15.89 10.97
N LEU A 24 3.69 15.02 11.31
CA LEU A 24 3.62 13.59 11.00
C LEU A 24 2.79 12.78 12.02
N SER A 25 2.47 13.32 13.17
CA SER A 25 1.72 12.61 14.21
C SER A 25 0.25 13.01 14.18
N VAL A 26 -0.51 12.34 13.35
CA VAL A 26 -1.94 12.62 13.17
C VAL A 26 -2.74 12.00 14.32
N PRO A 27 -3.57 12.77 15.01
CA PRO A 27 -4.45 12.19 16.01
C PRO A 27 -5.55 11.31 15.39
N ALA A 28 -6.03 10.32 16.12
CA ALA A 28 -6.96 9.31 15.61
C ALA A 28 -8.22 9.92 14.94
N TRP A 29 -8.78 10.99 15.51
CA TRP A 29 -9.95 11.66 14.94
C TRP A 29 -9.68 12.26 13.55
N LEU A 30 -8.44 12.73 13.31
CA LEU A 30 -8.06 13.32 12.03
C LEU A 30 -7.81 12.23 11.00
N SER A 31 -7.23 11.09 11.40
CA SER A 31 -7.16 9.88 10.55
C SER A 31 -8.58 9.42 10.15
N ASP A 32 -9.51 9.37 11.08
CA ASP A 32 -10.91 9.00 10.81
C ASP A 32 -11.58 9.98 9.85
N TYR A 33 -11.33 11.27 10.02
CA TYR A 33 -11.84 12.29 9.11
C TYR A 33 -11.27 12.12 7.70
N SER A 34 -9.95 12.01 7.58
CA SER A 34 -9.26 11.87 6.28
C SER A 34 -9.69 10.59 5.55
N ASN A 35 -9.63 9.44 6.22
CA ASN A 35 -10.03 8.17 5.64
C ASN A 35 -11.55 8.13 5.34
N GLY A 36 -12.35 8.77 6.19
CA GLY A 36 -13.79 8.93 5.97
C GLY A 36 -14.13 9.74 4.72
N LEU A 37 -13.28 10.69 4.31
CA LEU A 37 -13.46 11.40 3.04
C LEU A 37 -13.31 10.46 1.82
N VAL A 38 -12.39 9.50 1.88
CA VAL A 38 -12.25 8.47 0.84
C VAL A 38 -13.55 7.67 0.70
N VAL A 39 -14.10 7.22 1.83
CA VAL A 39 -15.37 6.48 1.84
C VAL A 39 -16.53 7.32 1.33
N LYS A 40 -16.63 8.58 1.76
CA LYS A 40 -17.64 9.53 1.26
C LYS A 40 -17.50 9.81 -0.24
N GLY A 41 -16.27 9.79 -0.76
CA GLY A 41 -15.98 9.85 -2.18
C GLY A 41 -16.22 8.54 -2.94
N ASN A 42 -16.89 7.56 -2.31
CA ASN A 42 -17.18 6.23 -2.88
C ASN A 42 -15.92 5.39 -3.17
N GLY A 43 -14.82 5.67 -2.48
CA GLY A 43 -13.64 4.82 -2.43
C GLY A 43 -13.77 3.72 -1.38
N ASN A 44 -13.07 2.62 -1.58
CA ASN A 44 -13.06 1.49 -0.65
C ASN A 44 -11.66 0.94 -0.36
N LEU A 45 -10.62 1.59 -0.90
CA LEU A 45 -9.24 1.16 -0.76
C LEU A 45 -8.31 2.36 -0.57
N VAL A 46 -7.35 2.22 0.31
CA VAL A 46 -6.18 3.10 0.40
C VAL A 46 -4.90 2.29 0.19
N ARG A 47 -4.02 2.80 -0.64
CA ARG A 47 -2.64 2.34 -0.75
C ARG A 47 -1.73 3.35 -0.08
N TRP A 48 -1.05 2.92 0.96
CA TRP A 48 -0.08 3.77 1.65
C TRP A 48 1.20 3.89 0.83
N MET A 49 1.60 5.12 0.50
CA MET A 49 2.84 5.42 -0.24
C MET A 49 3.90 5.91 0.73
N HIS A 50 4.99 5.38 0.80
CA HIS A 50 5.64 4.10 0.56
C HIS A 50 6.27 3.72 1.90
N VAL A 51 5.61 4.14 2.98
CA VAL A 51 5.98 3.91 4.38
C VAL A 51 4.84 3.21 5.10
N THR A 52 5.21 2.37 6.06
CA THR A 52 4.23 1.75 6.94
C THR A 52 3.42 2.82 7.67
N PRO A 53 2.09 2.80 7.60
CA PRO A 53 1.26 3.80 8.26
C PRO A 53 1.34 3.70 9.78
N TRP A 54 1.03 4.79 10.45
CA TRP A 54 0.88 4.79 11.89
C TRP A 54 -0.28 3.90 12.34
N LYS A 55 -0.20 3.38 13.54
CA LYS A 55 -1.25 2.49 14.09
C LYS A 55 -2.63 3.12 14.05
N GLN A 56 -2.74 4.41 14.38
CA GLN A 56 -4.00 5.14 14.33
C GLN A 56 -4.59 5.23 12.91
N ASP A 57 -3.76 5.29 11.87
CA ASP A 57 -4.22 5.27 10.47
C ASP A 57 -4.76 3.89 10.11
N VAL A 58 -4.06 2.84 10.53
CA VAL A 58 -4.49 1.44 10.32
C VAL A 58 -5.83 1.18 11.01
N GLU A 59 -5.95 1.54 12.29
CA GLU A 59 -7.18 1.37 13.06
C GLU A 59 -8.32 2.25 12.55
N SER A 60 -7.98 3.41 12.01
CA SER A 60 -8.96 4.27 11.34
C SER A 60 -9.59 3.57 10.14
N CYS A 61 -8.79 2.89 9.31
CA CYS A 61 -9.31 2.10 8.19
C CYS A 61 -10.26 1.00 8.65
N ASP A 62 -9.97 0.34 9.78
CA ASP A 62 -10.88 -0.63 10.39
C ASP A 62 -12.23 0.02 10.78
N ARG A 63 -12.19 1.19 11.41
CA ARG A 63 -13.38 1.89 11.89
C ARG A 63 -14.25 2.43 10.76
N VAL A 64 -13.64 3.00 9.71
CA VAL A 64 -14.40 3.61 8.61
C VAL A 64 -14.76 2.62 7.49
N GLY A 65 -14.25 1.38 7.56
CA GLY A 65 -14.52 0.34 6.57
C GLY A 65 -13.72 0.49 5.27
N LEU A 66 -12.48 0.95 5.35
CA LEU A 66 -11.60 1.18 4.21
C LEU A 66 -10.55 0.07 4.12
N ILE A 67 -10.51 -0.67 3.01
CA ILE A 67 -9.48 -1.67 2.74
C ILE A 67 -8.12 -0.97 2.60
N GLN A 68 -7.04 -1.62 3.02
CA GLN A 68 -5.71 -1.04 2.89
C GLN A 68 -4.66 -2.02 2.40
N ALA A 69 -3.69 -1.48 1.69
CA ALA A 69 -2.44 -2.14 1.34
C ALA A 69 -1.32 -1.61 2.25
N MET A 70 -0.66 -2.55 2.94
CA MET A 70 0.37 -2.30 3.93
C MET A 70 1.77 -2.43 3.31
N PRO A 71 2.53 -1.35 3.17
CA PRO A 71 3.89 -1.41 2.63
C PRO A 71 4.92 -1.82 3.68
N ALA A 72 6.00 -2.41 3.19
CA ALA A 72 7.15 -2.83 3.99
C ALA A 72 8.11 -1.70 4.39
N GLY A 73 7.80 -0.47 4.01
CA GLY A 73 8.69 0.68 4.26
C GLY A 73 9.18 1.37 3.00
N ASP A 74 9.92 2.41 3.17
CA ASP A 74 10.11 3.55 2.28
C ASP A 74 11.01 3.37 1.04
N SER A 75 11.39 2.17 0.67
CA SER A 75 12.27 2.04 -0.49
C SER A 75 11.49 1.87 -1.80
N GLU A 76 11.72 2.77 -2.72
CA GLU A 76 11.13 2.68 -4.05
C GLU A 76 11.77 1.57 -4.92
N LYS A 77 13.02 1.20 -4.64
CA LYS A 77 13.78 0.25 -5.45
C LYS A 77 14.23 -0.93 -4.59
N ASP A 78 14.60 -2.00 -5.27
CA ASP A 78 15.27 -3.11 -4.62
C ASP A 78 16.56 -2.68 -3.91
N ARG A 79 16.91 -3.37 -2.84
CA ARG A 79 18.08 -3.08 -2.01
C ARG A 79 18.85 -4.35 -1.72
N THR A 80 20.08 -4.20 -1.27
CA THR A 80 20.96 -5.31 -0.88
C THR A 80 21.62 -5.07 0.46
N GLY A 81 22.15 -6.12 1.08
CA GLY A 81 22.87 -6.06 2.34
C GLY A 81 22.00 -5.46 3.45
N ARG A 82 22.60 -4.70 4.34
CA ARG A 82 21.93 -4.15 5.53
C ARG A 82 20.63 -3.40 5.23
N GLN A 83 20.52 -2.73 4.08
CA GLN A 83 19.28 -2.02 3.71
C GLN A 83 18.15 -2.99 3.40
N TRP A 84 18.48 -4.13 2.81
CA TRP A 84 17.51 -5.19 2.61
C TRP A 84 17.13 -5.87 3.92
N ASP A 85 18.09 -6.17 4.78
CA ASP A 85 17.82 -6.75 6.11
C ASP A 85 16.85 -5.87 6.91
N GLN A 86 17.10 -4.56 6.92
CA GLN A 86 16.18 -3.61 7.58
C GLN A 86 14.77 -3.63 6.98
N ARG A 87 14.66 -3.83 5.66
CA ARG A 87 13.36 -3.90 4.99
C ARG A 87 12.59 -5.17 5.34
N THR A 88 13.27 -6.30 5.42
CA THR A 88 12.66 -7.56 5.87
C THR A 88 12.23 -7.49 7.34
N GLU A 89 13.02 -6.85 8.18
CA GLU A 89 12.66 -6.59 9.58
C GLU A 89 11.44 -5.67 9.69
N LEU A 90 11.37 -4.60 8.90
CA LEU A 90 10.21 -3.72 8.85
C LEU A 90 8.94 -4.45 8.39
N MET A 91 9.02 -5.31 7.36
CA MET A 91 7.90 -6.12 6.92
C MET A 91 7.44 -7.06 8.02
N ARG A 92 8.35 -7.78 8.66
CA ARG A 92 8.05 -8.65 9.80
C ARG A 92 7.31 -7.90 10.90
N ASP A 93 7.85 -6.76 11.31
CA ASP A 93 7.31 -5.99 12.42
C ASP A 93 5.95 -5.36 12.05
N ALA A 94 5.80 -4.87 10.82
CA ALA A 94 4.52 -4.37 10.32
C ALA A 94 3.43 -5.47 10.32
N ILE A 95 3.78 -6.68 9.90
CA ILE A 95 2.87 -7.83 9.94
C ILE A 95 2.50 -8.18 11.38
N ILE A 96 3.47 -8.38 12.26
CA ILE A 96 3.23 -8.77 13.66
C ILE A 96 2.33 -7.73 14.34
N TYR A 97 2.61 -6.45 14.11
CA TYR A 97 1.90 -5.36 14.78
C TYR A 97 0.47 -5.15 14.24
N ASN A 98 0.25 -5.48 12.96
CA ASN A 98 -1.01 -5.14 12.30
C ASN A 98 -1.83 -6.34 11.78
N ARG A 99 -1.35 -7.58 11.88
CA ARG A 99 -2.05 -8.75 11.34
C ARG A 99 -3.47 -8.98 11.89
N ASN A 100 -3.81 -8.38 13.02
CA ASN A 100 -5.14 -8.46 13.61
C ASN A 100 -6.09 -7.33 13.14
N ASN A 101 -5.63 -6.45 12.25
CA ASN A 101 -6.46 -5.40 11.67
C ASN A 101 -7.18 -5.94 10.42
N PRO A 102 -8.51 -6.04 10.43
CA PRO A 102 -9.26 -6.70 9.35
C PRO A 102 -9.27 -5.92 8.04
N SER A 103 -8.98 -4.63 8.06
CA SER A 103 -8.92 -3.79 6.86
C SER A 103 -7.72 -4.07 5.96
N ILE A 104 -6.65 -4.68 6.49
CA ILE A 104 -5.48 -5.04 5.68
C ILE A 104 -5.82 -6.22 4.77
N LEU A 105 -5.68 -6.03 3.47
CA LEU A 105 -5.91 -7.07 2.47
C LEU A 105 -4.63 -7.43 1.71
N PHE A 106 -3.72 -6.48 1.58
CA PHE A 106 -2.49 -6.62 0.81
C PHE A 106 -1.27 -6.25 1.64
N TYR A 107 -0.18 -6.99 1.45
CA TYR A 107 1.16 -6.60 1.84
C TYR A 107 1.96 -6.22 0.60
N GLU A 108 2.61 -5.05 0.63
CA GLU A 108 3.38 -4.53 -0.49
C GLU A 108 4.87 -4.50 -0.15
N CYS A 109 5.67 -5.25 -0.92
CA CYS A 109 7.11 -5.41 -0.67
C CYS A 109 7.95 -4.25 -1.21
N GLY A 110 7.40 -3.41 -2.06
CA GLY A 110 8.08 -2.25 -2.64
C GLY A 110 7.22 -1.49 -3.63
N ASN A 111 7.59 -0.24 -3.84
CA ASN A 111 6.96 0.60 -4.84
C ASN A 111 7.42 0.28 -6.27
N LYS A 112 8.56 -0.40 -6.41
CA LYS A 112 9.09 -0.96 -7.67
C LYS A 112 9.35 -2.43 -7.51
N GLY A 113 9.66 -3.10 -8.62
CA GLY A 113 10.04 -4.49 -8.61
C GLY A 113 11.22 -4.76 -7.69
N ILE A 114 11.17 -5.89 -7.04
CA ILE A 114 12.28 -6.46 -6.28
C ILE A 114 12.74 -7.75 -6.96
N SER A 115 13.91 -8.26 -6.61
CA SER A 115 14.38 -9.51 -7.18
C SER A 115 13.46 -10.67 -6.80
N ARG A 116 13.52 -11.74 -7.58
CA ARG A 116 12.75 -12.95 -7.29
C ARG A 116 13.11 -13.55 -5.94
N GLU A 117 14.39 -13.56 -5.62
CA GLU A 117 14.94 -14.05 -4.35
C GLU A 117 14.37 -13.24 -3.17
N HIS A 118 14.34 -11.94 -3.29
CA HIS A 118 13.75 -11.04 -2.29
C HIS A 118 12.23 -11.22 -2.16
N MET A 119 11.53 -11.50 -3.25
CA MET A 119 10.09 -11.79 -3.19
C MET A 119 9.82 -13.10 -2.44
N ILE A 120 10.63 -14.13 -2.66
CA ILE A 120 10.55 -15.40 -1.92
C ILE A 120 10.74 -15.16 -0.42
N GLU A 121 11.73 -14.36 -0.05
CA GLU A 121 12.00 -14.02 1.35
C GLU A 121 10.85 -13.25 1.99
N MET A 122 10.32 -12.22 1.32
CA MET A 122 9.16 -11.46 1.80
C MET A 122 7.92 -12.34 1.97
N LYS A 123 7.69 -13.26 1.02
CA LYS A 123 6.60 -14.22 1.12
C LYS A 123 6.78 -15.18 2.30
N ALA A 124 8.00 -15.66 2.53
CA ALA A 124 8.30 -16.51 3.68
C ALA A 124 8.03 -15.79 5.01
N ILE A 125 8.36 -14.51 5.10
CA ILE A 125 8.05 -13.68 6.28
C ILE A 125 6.53 -13.59 6.48
N ARG A 126 5.75 -13.30 5.42
CA ARG A 126 4.29 -13.28 5.53
C ARG A 126 3.76 -14.64 5.97
N ASP A 127 4.20 -15.72 5.36
CA ASP A 127 3.72 -17.07 5.66
C ASP A 127 4.04 -17.49 7.11
N GLN A 128 5.16 -17.03 7.64
CA GLN A 128 5.55 -17.28 9.03
C GLN A 128 4.71 -16.48 10.04
N TYR A 129 4.47 -15.21 9.77
CA TYR A 129 3.90 -14.29 10.77
C TYR A 129 2.41 -13.98 10.58
N ASP A 130 1.85 -14.29 9.41
CA ASP A 130 0.41 -14.18 9.11
C ASP A 130 -0.11 -15.37 8.28
N PRO A 131 0.09 -16.64 8.76
CA PRO A 131 -0.22 -17.84 7.98
C PRO A 131 -1.71 -18.02 7.68
N PHE A 132 -2.59 -17.41 8.45
CA PHE A 132 -4.05 -17.58 8.37
C PHE A 132 -4.79 -16.34 7.89
N GLY A 133 -4.08 -15.24 7.66
CA GLY A 133 -4.69 -13.96 7.30
C GLY A 133 -5.28 -13.93 5.88
N GLY A 134 -4.83 -14.82 5.00
CA GLY A 134 -5.29 -14.88 3.61
C GLY A 134 -4.97 -13.61 2.80
N ARG A 135 -3.99 -12.82 3.28
CA ARG A 135 -3.60 -11.55 2.66
C ARG A 135 -2.59 -11.78 1.57
N ALA A 136 -2.86 -11.23 0.40
CA ALA A 136 -1.95 -11.33 -0.74
C ALA A 136 -0.69 -10.48 -0.51
N ILE A 137 0.45 -10.96 -1.00
CA ILE A 137 1.73 -10.27 -0.97
C ILE A 137 2.29 -10.10 -2.38
N GLY A 138 2.79 -8.92 -2.68
CA GLY A 138 3.33 -8.60 -3.99
C GLY A 138 4.05 -7.26 -4.01
N SER A 139 4.35 -6.79 -5.20
CA SER A 139 4.97 -5.48 -5.41
C SER A 139 4.62 -4.96 -6.79
N ARG A 140 4.90 -3.68 -7.05
CA ARG A 140 4.81 -3.15 -8.40
C ARG A 140 5.85 -3.79 -9.32
N GLU A 141 5.55 -3.85 -10.62
CA GLU A 141 6.45 -4.41 -11.65
C GLU A 141 6.80 -5.90 -11.43
N MET A 142 5.90 -6.66 -10.80
CA MET A 142 6.13 -8.07 -10.47
C MET A 142 5.17 -9.03 -11.20
N LEU A 143 4.58 -8.60 -12.33
CA LEU A 143 3.61 -9.40 -13.08
C LEU A 143 4.18 -10.72 -13.62
N ASP A 144 5.48 -10.77 -13.91
CA ASP A 144 6.17 -11.95 -14.44
C ASP A 144 6.83 -12.81 -13.36
N ILE A 145 6.72 -12.42 -12.10
CA ILE A 145 7.32 -13.13 -10.97
C ILE A 145 6.29 -14.03 -10.31
N ARG A 146 6.41 -15.33 -10.48
CA ARG A 146 5.46 -16.33 -9.97
C ARG A 146 5.28 -16.35 -8.46
N GLU A 147 6.29 -15.94 -7.73
CA GLU A 147 6.29 -15.93 -6.27
C GLU A 147 5.49 -14.75 -5.70
N ALA A 148 5.27 -13.71 -6.47
CA ALA A 148 4.32 -12.66 -6.12
C ALA A 148 2.87 -13.17 -6.26
N GLU A 149 1.99 -12.76 -5.41
CA GLU A 149 0.58 -13.14 -5.46
C GLU A 149 -0.29 -12.10 -6.17
N TYR A 150 0.28 -10.93 -6.43
CA TYR A 150 -0.22 -9.92 -7.34
C TYR A 150 0.93 -9.09 -7.89
N GLY A 151 0.72 -8.45 -9.03
CA GLY A 151 1.63 -7.44 -9.57
C GLY A 151 0.93 -6.08 -9.66
N GLY A 152 1.66 -5.02 -9.32
CA GLY A 152 1.19 -3.65 -9.44
C GLY A 152 1.67 -2.99 -10.71
N GLU A 153 0.81 -2.20 -11.34
CA GLU A 153 1.16 -1.39 -12.49
C GLU A 153 0.80 0.09 -12.25
N MET A 154 1.43 0.98 -12.99
CA MET A 154 1.27 2.41 -12.78
C MET A 154 0.28 3.05 -13.77
N LEU A 155 0.52 2.86 -15.06
CA LEU A 155 -0.22 3.58 -16.10
C LEU A 155 -0.97 2.68 -17.07
N TYR A 156 -0.55 1.44 -17.22
CA TYR A 156 -1.05 0.53 -18.23
C TYR A 156 -1.64 -0.70 -17.60
N ILE A 157 -2.69 -1.20 -18.22
CA ILE A 157 -3.28 -2.49 -17.86
C ILE A 157 -2.51 -3.57 -18.62
N ASN A 158 -1.61 -4.24 -17.93
CA ASN A 158 -0.93 -5.42 -18.44
C ASN A 158 -1.66 -6.67 -17.98
N LYS A 159 -1.57 -7.71 -18.79
CA LYS A 159 -2.08 -9.03 -18.41
C LYS A 159 -0.92 -9.88 -17.92
N SER A 160 -1.17 -10.62 -16.85
CA SER A 160 -0.27 -11.66 -16.37
C SER A 160 -0.90 -13.03 -16.58
N GLU A 161 -0.08 -14.02 -16.87
CA GLU A 161 -0.47 -15.43 -16.90
C GLU A 161 -0.43 -16.07 -15.51
N HIS A 162 0.13 -15.39 -14.52
CA HIS A 162 0.49 -15.97 -13.24
C HIS A 162 -0.38 -15.49 -12.08
N HIS A 163 -0.77 -14.22 -12.07
CA HIS A 163 -1.51 -13.64 -10.95
C HIS A 163 -2.27 -12.36 -11.35
N PRO A 164 -3.19 -11.91 -10.50
CA PRO A 164 -3.95 -10.69 -10.75
C PRO A 164 -3.07 -9.44 -10.85
N MET A 165 -3.45 -8.55 -11.74
CA MET A 165 -2.88 -7.21 -11.84
C MET A 165 -3.72 -6.22 -11.02
N TRP A 166 -3.03 -5.37 -10.29
CA TRP A 166 -3.60 -4.25 -9.59
C TRP A 166 -2.96 -2.94 -10.03
N ALA A 167 -3.76 -1.99 -10.52
CA ALA A 167 -3.27 -0.65 -10.85
C ALA A 167 -3.02 0.13 -9.56
N THR A 168 -1.79 0.11 -9.08
CA THR A 168 -1.39 0.69 -7.79
C THR A 168 -1.33 2.21 -7.79
N GLU A 169 -1.02 2.82 -8.94
CA GLU A 169 -0.99 4.26 -9.16
C GLU A 169 -1.39 4.56 -10.60
N TYR A 170 -2.66 4.75 -10.87
CA TYR A 170 -3.13 5.24 -12.16
C TYR A 170 -3.52 6.73 -12.06
N CYS A 171 -3.85 7.34 -13.18
CA CYS A 171 -4.11 8.78 -13.28
C CYS A 171 -2.91 9.65 -12.81
N ARG A 172 -1.73 9.11 -12.91
CA ARG A 172 -0.49 9.80 -12.64
C ARG A 172 0.03 10.44 -13.93
N ASP A 173 -0.74 11.34 -14.50
CA ASP A 173 -0.25 12.15 -15.59
C ASP A 173 0.55 13.32 -15.02
N GLU A 174 1.86 13.20 -15.10
CA GLU A 174 2.76 14.26 -14.62
C GLU A 174 2.61 15.55 -15.43
N GLY A 175 2.15 15.46 -16.66
CA GLY A 175 1.78 16.63 -17.46
C GLY A 175 0.59 17.39 -16.85
N LEU A 176 -0.46 16.70 -16.47
CA LEU A 176 -1.60 17.30 -15.77
C LEU A 176 -1.22 17.81 -14.39
N ARG A 177 -0.37 17.08 -13.68
CA ARG A 177 0.14 17.50 -12.37
C ARG A 177 0.94 18.78 -12.48
N LYS A 178 1.84 18.89 -13.47
CA LYS A 178 2.57 20.11 -13.77
C LYS A 178 1.64 21.25 -14.16
N TYR A 179 0.59 20.96 -14.91
CA TYR A 179 -0.40 21.98 -15.28
C TYR A 179 -1.04 22.62 -14.06
N TRP A 180 -1.47 21.84 -13.09
CA TRP A 180 -2.02 22.35 -11.83
C TRP A 180 -0.98 23.17 -11.05
N ASP A 181 0.24 22.66 -10.95
CA ASP A 181 1.32 23.31 -10.22
C ASP A 181 1.80 24.60 -10.90
N GLU A 182 1.79 24.65 -12.24
CA GLU A 182 2.28 25.79 -13.01
C GLU A 182 1.21 26.86 -13.25
N TYR A 183 -0.05 26.49 -13.32
CA TYR A 183 -1.15 27.39 -13.69
C TYR A 183 -2.15 27.64 -12.56
N SER A 184 -2.05 26.97 -11.45
CA SER A 184 -2.80 27.30 -10.24
C SER A 184 -2.07 28.39 -9.48
N TYR A 185 -2.60 29.60 -9.51
CA TYR A 185 -2.08 30.66 -8.67
C TYR A 185 -2.24 30.28 -7.21
N PRO A 186 -1.22 30.50 -6.36
CA PRO A 186 -1.42 30.39 -4.93
C PRO A 186 -2.46 31.45 -4.53
N PHE A 187 -3.48 30.98 -3.83
CA PHE A 187 -4.50 31.85 -3.26
C PHE A 187 -3.95 32.59 -2.04
#